data_97040346bc64ae0a58f4f04ce719f4ea
#
_entry.id   97040346bc64ae0a58f4f04ce719f4ea
#
_cell.length_a   1.000
_cell.length_b   1.000
_cell.length_c   1.000
_cell.angle_alpha   90.00
_cell.angle_beta   90.00
_cell.angle_gamma   90.00
#
_symmetry.space_group_name_H-M   'P 1'
#
loop_
_entity.id
_entity.type
_entity.pdbx_description
1 polymer ?
#
loop_
_entity_poly.entity_id
_entity_poly.type
_entity_poly.pdbx_seq_one_letter_code
_entity_poly.pdbx_strand_id
1 'polypeptide(L)'
;MVKRENWLKKIRPFYESELIKVIIGIRRCGKSVILRQIYDEIQTDSSHKIYINFEDLQFSSLTNETELYAHIKNLIADDKKYYLFFDEIQNVANFEKAINSFRLLNTSIFITGSNAKLLSGELATLLSGRYVSFRIMPFSFKECLEIQNIKSADENAFMDYVKWGGMPQRFAMKTDEELRVFLSDLYNSIVLKDIISRYKIQNIDLLNRIFEYLSVNMSQLFSGTNIVNYLKSQGRDCPKESLYNYLSFIVNSCVLNKAPRYDIQGKKSLSTLEKYYLADVSFSRIHSAKLDVGASLENIVYNELLCRGYEIKIGILKNAEIDFIAQKGDEKLYFQVCYLLATDETVQREFGAYSSVKDNYPKYVLSMDKFDFSRDGIIHKNIIEWLMEE
;
A
#
# COMPACT_ATOMS: atom_id res chain seq x y z
N MET A 1 -21.90 -0.56 -0.49
CA MET A 1 -20.55 -0.10 -0.03
C MET A 1 -19.92 -1.27 0.70
N VAL A 2 -18.71 -1.69 0.34
CA VAL A 2 -18.00 -2.79 1.02
C VAL A 2 -17.55 -2.34 2.39
N LYS A 3 -17.79 -3.16 3.41
CA LYS A 3 -17.27 -2.93 4.76
C LYS A 3 -15.81 -3.39 4.81
N ARG A 4 -14.89 -2.45 5.06
CA ARG A 4 -13.44 -2.72 5.10
C ARG A 4 -13.03 -3.39 6.43
N GLU A 5 -13.64 -4.54 6.75
CA GLU A 5 -13.55 -5.18 8.07
C GLU A 5 -12.10 -5.51 8.48
N ASN A 6 -11.27 -5.94 7.54
CA ASN A 6 -9.85 -6.23 7.81
C ASN A 6 -9.08 -5.00 8.33
N TRP A 7 -9.46 -3.80 7.88
CA TRP A 7 -8.87 -2.56 8.35
C TRP A 7 -9.52 -2.07 9.63
N LEU A 8 -10.84 -2.16 9.74
CA LEU A 8 -11.58 -1.78 10.93
C LEU A 8 -11.15 -2.61 12.14
N LYS A 9 -10.96 -3.93 12.00
CA LYS A 9 -10.41 -4.80 13.07
C LYS A 9 -9.07 -4.29 13.62
N LYS A 10 -8.20 -3.75 12.76
CA LYS A 10 -6.89 -3.23 13.17
C LYS A 10 -6.98 -1.88 13.87
N ILE A 11 -7.96 -1.04 13.50
CA ILE A 11 -8.09 0.33 13.99
C ILE A 11 -8.94 0.38 15.26
N ARG A 12 -9.96 -0.49 15.43
CA ARG A 12 -10.87 -0.53 16.58
C ARG A 12 -10.19 -0.50 17.95
N PRO A 13 -9.10 -1.23 18.22
CA PRO A 13 -8.41 -1.19 19.50
C PRO A 13 -7.92 0.20 19.89
N PHE A 14 -7.82 1.11 18.93
CA PHE A 14 -7.33 2.48 19.14
C PHE A 14 -8.43 3.54 19.19
N TYR A 15 -9.71 3.17 19.05
CA TYR A 15 -10.81 4.16 19.02
C TYR A 15 -10.82 5.03 20.29
N GLU A 16 -10.56 4.42 21.44
CA GLU A 16 -10.54 5.12 22.72
C GLU A 16 -9.13 5.61 23.12
N SER A 17 -8.12 5.29 22.34
CA SER A 17 -6.74 5.64 22.62
C SER A 17 -6.48 7.13 22.39
N GLU A 18 -5.59 7.71 23.22
CA GLU A 18 -5.05 9.07 23.04
C GLU A 18 -4.11 9.18 21.83
N LEU A 19 -3.68 8.03 21.28
CA LEU A 19 -2.86 8.02 20.07
C LEU A 19 -3.67 8.57 18.90
N ILE A 20 -3.05 9.41 18.08
CA ILE A 20 -3.61 9.89 16.84
C ILE A 20 -3.62 8.74 15.83
N LYS A 21 -4.78 8.43 15.23
CA LYS A 21 -4.94 7.41 14.19
C LYS A 21 -4.70 8.04 12.84
N VAL A 22 -3.56 7.73 12.23
CA VAL A 22 -3.14 8.27 10.92
C VAL A 22 -3.43 7.23 9.85
N ILE A 23 -4.36 7.53 8.96
CA ILE A 23 -4.81 6.67 7.88
C ILE A 23 -4.21 7.19 6.57
N ILE A 24 -3.21 6.49 6.05
CA ILE A 24 -2.55 6.83 4.77
C ILE A 24 -2.83 5.79 3.71
N GLY A 25 -2.53 6.11 2.48
CA GLY A 25 -2.66 5.19 1.34
C GLY A 25 -2.79 5.96 0.03
N ILE A 26 -2.65 5.23 -1.06
CA ILE A 26 -2.75 5.81 -2.40
C ILE A 26 -4.07 6.57 -2.58
N ARG A 27 -4.05 7.61 -3.41
CA ARG A 27 -5.27 8.35 -3.77
C ARG A 27 -6.36 7.40 -4.27
N ARG A 28 -7.60 7.59 -3.81
CA ARG A 28 -8.81 6.82 -4.17
C ARG A 28 -8.81 5.33 -3.75
N CYS A 29 -7.94 4.90 -2.82
CA CYS A 29 -8.00 3.53 -2.26
C CYS A 29 -9.09 3.32 -1.19
N GLY A 30 -9.86 4.36 -0.83
CA GLY A 30 -10.98 4.24 0.11
C GLY A 30 -10.70 4.74 1.53
N LYS A 31 -9.69 5.61 1.76
CA LYS A 31 -9.38 6.19 3.09
C LYS A 31 -10.58 6.90 3.72
N SER A 32 -11.23 7.82 2.97
CA SER A 32 -12.41 8.56 3.42
C SER A 32 -13.59 7.63 3.74
N VAL A 33 -13.72 6.51 3.00
CA VAL A 33 -14.74 5.48 3.27
C VAL A 33 -14.47 4.80 4.61
N ILE A 34 -13.23 4.40 4.88
CA ILE A 34 -12.85 3.81 6.17
C ILE A 34 -13.06 4.83 7.30
N LEU A 35 -12.65 6.08 7.11
CA LEU A 35 -12.86 7.15 8.09
C LEU A 35 -14.35 7.30 8.43
N ARG A 36 -15.22 7.23 7.40
CA ARG A 36 -16.67 7.28 7.58
C ARG A 36 -17.21 6.04 8.28
N GLN A 37 -16.73 4.85 7.94
CA GLN A 37 -17.12 3.61 8.62
C GLN A 37 -16.73 3.63 10.10
N ILE A 38 -15.57 4.19 10.46
CA ILE A 38 -15.18 4.40 11.87
C ILE A 38 -16.12 5.38 12.54
N TYR A 39 -16.44 6.50 11.90
CA TYR A 39 -17.40 7.48 12.40
C TYR A 39 -18.76 6.84 12.71
N ASP A 40 -19.24 5.96 11.82
CA ASP A 40 -20.53 5.29 11.97
C ASP A 40 -20.50 4.20 13.05
N GLU A 41 -19.35 3.53 13.28
CA GLU A 41 -19.19 2.49 14.32
C GLU A 41 -19.12 3.05 15.75
N ILE A 42 -18.56 4.22 15.93
CA ILE A 42 -18.42 4.82 17.28
C ILE A 42 -19.78 5.22 17.81
N GLN A 43 -20.16 4.61 18.95
CA GLN A 43 -21.46 4.83 19.60
C GLN A 43 -21.34 5.97 20.62
N THR A 44 -21.63 7.19 20.18
CA THR A 44 -21.71 8.38 21.03
C THR A 44 -22.71 9.37 20.41
N ASP A 45 -23.08 10.41 21.15
CA ASP A 45 -23.92 11.49 20.64
C ASP A 45 -23.24 12.14 19.41
N SER A 46 -24.03 12.45 18.40
CA SER A 46 -23.56 13.07 17.17
C SER A 46 -22.88 14.43 17.40
N SER A 47 -23.27 15.16 18.43
CA SER A 47 -22.65 16.43 18.85
C SER A 47 -21.18 16.26 19.29
N HIS A 48 -20.77 15.05 19.71
CA HIS A 48 -19.41 14.74 20.11
C HIS A 48 -18.57 14.11 18.99
N LYS A 49 -19.08 14.07 17.75
CA LYS A 49 -18.37 13.61 16.55
C LYS A 49 -18.22 14.76 15.56
N ILE A 50 -17.00 15.25 15.36
CA ILE A 50 -16.71 16.34 14.44
C ILE A 50 -16.00 15.75 13.22
N TYR A 51 -16.63 15.86 12.04
CA TYR A 51 -16.08 15.39 10.77
C TYR A 51 -15.85 16.57 9.83
N ILE A 52 -14.59 16.75 9.38
CA ILE A 52 -14.19 17.79 8.43
C ILE A 52 -13.46 17.13 7.27
N ASN A 53 -13.97 17.37 6.06
CA ASN A 53 -13.27 17.04 4.82
C ASN A 53 -12.67 18.34 4.23
N PHE A 54 -11.36 18.45 4.20
CA PHE A 54 -10.66 19.64 3.71
C PHE A 54 -10.62 19.76 2.16
N GLU A 55 -11.31 18.88 1.43
CA GLU A 55 -11.63 19.07 0.02
C GLU A 55 -13.03 19.71 -0.18
N ASP A 56 -13.84 19.87 0.89
CA ASP A 56 -15.14 20.51 0.83
C ASP A 56 -15.02 22.04 0.96
N LEU A 57 -15.66 22.76 0.05
CA LEU A 57 -15.64 24.22 -0.01
C LEU A 57 -16.16 24.89 1.27
N GLN A 58 -17.06 24.25 2.01
CA GLN A 58 -17.56 24.79 3.28
C GLN A 58 -16.44 25.01 4.32
N PHE A 59 -15.32 24.28 4.21
CA PHE A 59 -14.16 24.38 5.08
C PHE A 59 -12.96 25.08 4.43
N SER A 60 -13.17 25.74 3.29
CA SER A 60 -12.10 26.42 2.52
C SER A 60 -11.41 27.56 3.28
N SER A 61 -12.06 28.12 4.32
CA SER A 61 -11.44 29.12 5.21
C SER A 61 -10.45 28.51 6.22
N LEU A 62 -10.44 27.20 6.44
CA LEU A 62 -9.57 26.52 7.41
C LEU A 62 -8.22 26.19 6.75
N THR A 63 -7.41 27.21 6.46
CA THR A 63 -6.18 27.06 5.68
C THR A 63 -4.92 26.82 6.52
N ASN A 64 -4.98 27.10 7.83
CA ASN A 64 -3.84 27.00 8.74
C ASN A 64 -4.24 26.51 10.14
N GLU A 65 -3.22 26.25 10.98
CA GLU A 65 -3.38 25.70 12.31
C GLU A 65 -4.25 26.57 13.25
N THR A 66 -4.15 27.88 13.11
CA THR A 66 -4.87 28.81 14.00
C THR A 66 -6.37 28.83 13.70
N GLU A 67 -6.73 28.89 12.41
CA GLU A 67 -8.13 28.83 11.97
C GLU A 67 -8.76 27.50 12.32
N LEU A 68 -8.03 26.38 12.06
CA LEU A 68 -8.49 25.04 12.44
C LEU A 68 -8.71 24.92 13.95
N TYR A 69 -7.75 25.41 14.76
CA TYR A 69 -7.87 25.34 16.22
C TYR A 69 -9.07 26.14 16.73
N ALA A 70 -9.25 27.38 16.28
CA ALA A 70 -10.37 28.21 16.66
C ALA A 70 -11.72 27.60 16.28
N HIS A 71 -11.83 27.04 15.07
CA HIS A 71 -13.05 26.39 14.60
C HIS A 71 -13.44 25.19 15.48
N ILE A 72 -12.51 24.27 15.74
CA ILE A 72 -12.78 23.08 16.58
C ILE A 72 -13.07 23.48 18.04
N LYS A 73 -12.33 24.46 18.59
CA LYS A 73 -12.56 24.93 19.96
C LYS A 73 -13.97 25.48 20.16
N ASN A 74 -14.53 26.15 19.16
CA ASN A 74 -15.91 26.65 19.19
C ASN A 74 -16.97 25.53 19.11
N LEU A 75 -16.64 24.37 18.57
CA LEU A 75 -17.53 23.21 18.48
C LEU A 75 -17.50 22.30 19.73
N ILE A 76 -16.45 22.39 20.54
CA ILE A 76 -16.34 21.65 21.81
C ILE A 76 -17.10 22.43 22.91
N ALA A 77 -18.27 21.93 23.27
CA ALA A 77 -19.20 22.63 24.17
C ALA A 77 -19.11 22.16 25.65
N ASP A 78 -18.55 20.96 25.90
CA ASP A 78 -18.46 20.37 27.23
C ASP A 78 -17.12 19.60 27.40
N ASP A 79 -16.91 19.02 28.60
CA ASP A 79 -15.68 18.27 28.93
C ASP A 79 -15.78 16.78 28.60
N LYS A 80 -16.83 16.34 27.88
CA LYS A 80 -16.96 14.96 27.45
C LYS A 80 -15.96 14.65 26.33
N LYS A 81 -15.83 13.38 26.00
CA LYS A 81 -14.92 12.93 24.95
C LYS A 81 -15.46 13.26 23.56
N TYR A 82 -14.66 13.95 22.77
CA TYR A 82 -14.95 14.25 21.36
C TYR A 82 -14.13 13.36 20.43
N TYR A 83 -14.73 12.96 19.31
CA TYR A 83 -14.08 12.22 18.24
C TYR A 83 -13.91 13.12 17.03
N LEU A 84 -12.66 13.41 16.69
CA LEU A 84 -12.30 14.33 15.62
C LEU A 84 -11.86 13.54 14.39
N PHE A 85 -12.52 13.76 13.26
CA PHE A 85 -12.26 13.10 11.98
C PHE A 85 -11.85 14.14 10.95
N PHE A 86 -10.61 14.12 10.54
CA PHE A 86 -10.03 15.06 9.58
C PHE A 86 -9.63 14.33 8.31
N ASP A 87 -10.40 14.54 7.24
CA ASP A 87 -10.15 13.94 5.94
C ASP A 87 -9.30 14.88 5.07
N GLU A 88 -8.20 14.34 4.47
CA GLU A 88 -7.20 15.07 3.68
C GLU A 88 -6.58 16.27 4.42
N ILE A 89 -6.15 16.04 5.70
CA ILE A 89 -5.63 17.06 6.63
C ILE A 89 -4.44 17.85 6.08
N GLN A 90 -3.67 17.31 5.13
CA GLN A 90 -2.52 17.99 4.54
C GLN A 90 -2.89 19.25 3.75
N ASN A 91 -4.17 19.51 3.53
CA ASN A 91 -4.65 20.76 2.91
C ASN A 91 -4.62 21.94 3.90
N VAL A 92 -4.38 21.69 5.19
CA VAL A 92 -4.20 22.73 6.23
C VAL A 92 -2.71 22.92 6.50
N ALA A 93 -2.23 24.14 6.39
CA ALA A 93 -0.83 24.45 6.69
C ALA A 93 -0.54 24.29 8.18
N ASN A 94 0.63 23.68 8.53
CA ASN A 94 1.08 23.43 9.92
C ASN A 94 0.05 22.69 10.79
N PHE A 95 -0.81 21.87 10.19
CA PHE A 95 -1.89 21.17 10.92
C PHE A 95 -1.37 20.38 12.13
N GLU A 96 -0.12 19.96 12.14
CA GLU A 96 0.52 19.18 13.20
C GLU A 96 0.45 19.90 14.56
N LYS A 97 0.57 21.24 14.57
CA LYS A 97 0.47 22.05 15.77
C LYS A 97 -0.96 22.05 16.34
N ALA A 98 -1.97 22.18 15.46
CA ALA A 98 -3.37 22.09 15.85
C ALA A 98 -3.72 20.72 16.41
N ILE A 99 -3.32 19.64 15.71
CA ILE A 99 -3.53 18.25 16.14
C ILE A 99 -2.88 17.98 17.49
N ASN A 100 -1.65 18.46 17.71
CA ASN A 100 -0.99 18.31 19.01
C ASN A 100 -1.74 19.07 20.13
N SER A 101 -2.33 20.23 19.82
CA SER A 101 -3.14 21.01 20.79
C SER A 101 -4.47 20.32 21.10
N PHE A 102 -5.15 19.74 20.10
CA PHE A 102 -6.39 18.98 20.35
C PHE A 102 -6.16 17.75 21.23
N ARG A 103 -5.00 17.10 21.12
CA ARG A 103 -4.64 15.98 21.99
C ARG A 103 -4.57 16.33 23.47
N LEU A 104 -4.37 17.61 23.81
CA LEU A 104 -4.42 18.09 25.19
C LEU A 104 -5.86 18.27 25.73
N LEU A 105 -6.85 18.15 24.85
CA LEU A 105 -8.26 18.11 25.18
C LEU A 105 -8.71 16.65 25.33
N ASN A 106 -9.90 16.42 25.84
CA ASN A 106 -10.50 15.08 25.92
C ASN A 106 -10.98 14.62 24.54
N THR A 107 -10.04 14.28 23.64
CA THR A 107 -10.34 13.94 22.25
C THR A 107 -9.71 12.63 21.79
N SER A 108 -10.36 11.98 20.82
CA SER A 108 -9.84 10.88 20.02
C SER A 108 -9.74 11.33 18.57
N ILE A 109 -8.54 11.31 17.97
CA ILE A 109 -8.26 11.99 16.72
C ILE A 109 -7.96 10.97 15.63
N PHE A 110 -8.64 11.11 14.49
CA PHE A 110 -8.45 10.32 13.26
C PHE A 110 -8.14 11.27 12.11
N ILE A 111 -7.04 11.04 11.41
CA ILE A 111 -6.64 11.86 10.28
C ILE A 111 -6.37 11.00 9.05
N THR A 112 -6.70 11.50 7.87
CA THR A 112 -6.33 10.85 6.61
C THR A 112 -5.43 11.72 5.76
N GLY A 113 -4.70 11.06 4.85
CA GLY A 113 -3.96 11.73 3.80
C GLY A 113 -3.44 10.78 2.72
N SER A 114 -3.26 11.32 1.53
CA SER A 114 -2.87 10.57 0.34
C SER A 114 -1.36 10.31 0.21
N ASN A 115 -0.55 10.64 1.24
CA ASN A 115 0.89 10.53 1.13
C ASN A 115 1.53 10.12 2.47
N ALA A 116 2.49 9.19 2.41
CA ALA A 116 3.24 8.73 3.58
C ALA A 116 4.14 9.83 4.20
N LYS A 117 4.35 10.97 3.51
CA LYS A 117 5.04 12.12 4.08
C LYS A 117 4.31 12.71 5.29
N LEU A 118 2.99 12.45 5.44
CA LEU A 118 2.28 12.71 6.71
C LEU A 118 2.96 12.07 7.93
N LEU A 119 3.71 10.97 7.71
CA LEU A 119 4.44 10.26 8.78
C LEU A 119 5.90 10.68 8.88
N SER A 120 6.35 11.67 8.10
CA SER A 120 7.74 12.16 8.08
C SER A 120 7.79 13.67 8.39
N GLY A 121 9.00 14.19 8.64
CA GLY A 121 9.19 15.60 8.91
C GLY A 121 8.59 16.05 10.24
N GLU A 122 7.83 17.15 10.25
CA GLU A 122 7.30 17.75 11.48
C GLU A 122 6.33 16.84 12.23
N LEU A 123 5.50 16.05 11.54
CA LEU A 123 4.64 15.08 12.20
C LEU A 123 5.46 14.02 12.96
N ALA A 124 6.51 13.50 12.33
CA ALA A 124 7.40 12.53 12.98
C ALA A 124 8.12 13.12 14.19
N THR A 125 8.45 14.41 14.17
CA THR A 125 9.16 15.09 15.27
C THR A 125 8.22 15.59 16.35
N LEU A 126 7.14 16.31 15.99
CA LEU A 126 6.21 16.91 16.95
C LEU A 126 5.29 15.89 17.62
N LEU A 127 4.94 14.82 16.90
CA LEU A 127 4.02 13.78 17.36
C LEU A 127 4.70 12.43 17.57
N SER A 128 6.05 12.40 17.68
CA SER A 128 6.80 11.16 17.91
C SER A 128 6.26 10.38 19.12
N GLY A 129 5.98 9.10 18.94
CA GLY A 129 5.39 8.23 19.98
C GLY A 129 3.93 8.53 20.32
N ARG A 130 3.25 9.43 19.58
CA ARG A 130 1.89 9.90 19.87
C ARG A 130 0.88 9.55 18.78
N TYR A 131 1.27 8.77 17.78
CA TYR A 131 0.37 8.31 16.74
C TYR A 131 0.58 6.83 16.42
N VAL A 132 -0.43 6.24 15.82
CA VAL A 132 -0.41 4.93 15.18
C VAL A 132 -0.84 5.10 13.72
N SER A 133 -0.15 4.43 12.80
CA SER A 133 -0.41 4.58 11.37
C SER A 133 -0.97 3.31 10.75
N PHE A 134 -1.93 3.51 9.83
CA PHE A 134 -2.56 2.44 9.05
C PHE A 134 -2.44 2.80 7.57
N ARG A 135 -1.69 1.97 6.83
CA ARG A 135 -1.53 2.14 5.39
C ARG A 135 -2.58 1.32 4.66
N ILE A 136 -3.63 2.00 4.19
CA ILE A 136 -4.76 1.38 3.49
C ILE A 136 -4.34 1.05 2.06
N MET A 137 -4.58 -0.20 1.66
CA MET A 137 -4.38 -0.69 0.30
C MET A 137 -5.69 -0.61 -0.50
N PRO A 138 -5.66 -0.65 -1.84
CA PRO A 138 -6.82 -0.94 -2.67
C PRO A 138 -7.56 -2.21 -2.20
N PHE A 139 -8.66 -2.56 -2.81
CA PHE A 139 -9.40 -3.77 -2.44
C PHE A 139 -8.53 -5.02 -2.64
N SER A 140 -8.55 -5.91 -1.65
CA SER A 140 -8.05 -7.28 -1.79
C SER A 140 -8.94 -8.06 -2.76
N PHE A 141 -8.48 -9.22 -3.22
CA PHE A 141 -9.30 -10.07 -4.09
C PHE A 141 -10.64 -10.42 -3.43
N LYS A 142 -10.64 -10.74 -2.13
CA LYS A 142 -11.87 -11.02 -1.36
C LYS A 142 -12.83 -9.82 -1.37
N GLU A 143 -12.35 -8.61 -1.14
CA GLU A 143 -13.17 -7.39 -1.20
C GLU A 143 -13.67 -7.09 -2.63
N CYS A 144 -12.90 -7.47 -3.66
CA CYS A 144 -13.34 -7.38 -5.06
C CYS A 144 -14.50 -8.32 -5.37
N LEU A 145 -14.51 -9.53 -4.83
CA LEU A 145 -15.64 -10.46 -4.95
C LEU A 145 -16.87 -9.93 -4.21
N GLU A 146 -16.67 -9.38 -3.01
CA GLU A 146 -17.77 -8.80 -2.22
C GLU A 146 -18.48 -7.64 -2.94
N ILE A 147 -17.73 -6.68 -3.53
CA ILE A 147 -18.34 -5.55 -4.24
C ILE A 147 -19.10 -5.97 -5.48
N GLN A 148 -18.68 -7.07 -6.12
CA GLN A 148 -19.32 -7.64 -7.30
C GLN A 148 -20.44 -8.64 -6.95
N ASN A 149 -20.67 -8.93 -5.65
CA ASN A 149 -21.58 -9.96 -5.16
C ASN A 149 -21.28 -11.36 -5.74
N ILE A 150 -20.00 -11.64 -6.02
CA ILE A 150 -19.53 -12.96 -6.47
C ILE A 150 -19.33 -13.84 -5.24
N LYS A 151 -20.06 -14.96 -5.18
CA LYS A 151 -20.04 -15.88 -4.03
C LYS A 151 -18.91 -16.90 -4.07
N SER A 152 -18.42 -17.23 -5.25
CA SER A 152 -17.38 -18.24 -5.47
C SER A 152 -16.19 -17.61 -6.15
N ALA A 153 -15.01 -17.74 -5.55
CA ALA A 153 -13.76 -17.32 -6.15
C ALA A 153 -13.42 -18.30 -7.30
N ASP A 154 -13.51 -17.85 -8.53
CA ASP A 154 -13.12 -18.63 -9.71
C ASP A 154 -11.91 -18.00 -10.42
N GLU A 155 -11.37 -18.75 -11.37
CA GLU A 155 -10.20 -18.34 -12.13
C GLU A 155 -10.46 -17.09 -13.00
N ASN A 156 -11.69 -16.95 -13.54
CA ASN A 156 -12.03 -15.78 -14.37
C ASN A 156 -12.06 -14.49 -13.53
N ALA A 157 -12.72 -14.53 -12.37
CA ALA A 157 -12.75 -13.41 -11.44
C ALA A 157 -11.34 -13.06 -10.94
N PHE A 158 -10.51 -14.07 -10.72
CA PHE A 158 -9.13 -13.86 -10.32
C PHE A 158 -8.29 -13.26 -11.45
N MET A 159 -8.40 -13.74 -12.69
CA MET A 159 -7.70 -13.18 -13.84
C MET A 159 -8.13 -11.75 -14.17
N ASP A 160 -9.40 -11.40 -13.91
CA ASP A 160 -9.86 -10.00 -13.95
C ASP A 160 -9.14 -9.14 -12.88
N TYR A 161 -8.99 -9.67 -11.66
CA TYR A 161 -8.23 -9.00 -10.60
C TYR A 161 -6.73 -8.89 -10.94
N VAL A 162 -6.10 -9.92 -11.48
CA VAL A 162 -4.71 -9.90 -11.96
C VAL A 162 -4.52 -8.84 -13.04
N LYS A 163 -5.51 -8.66 -13.92
CA LYS A 163 -5.45 -7.70 -15.02
C LYS A 163 -5.74 -6.27 -14.58
N TRP A 164 -6.74 -6.05 -13.73
CA TRP A 164 -7.29 -4.73 -13.44
C TRP A 164 -7.17 -4.28 -11.98
N GLY A 165 -6.63 -5.12 -11.11
CA GLY A 165 -6.37 -4.79 -9.70
C GLY A 165 -7.63 -4.58 -8.85
N GLY A 166 -7.47 -3.88 -7.74
CA GLY A 166 -8.50 -3.64 -6.73
C GLY A 166 -8.84 -2.17 -6.49
N MET A 167 -8.54 -1.24 -7.42
CA MET A 167 -8.93 0.16 -7.24
C MET A 167 -10.45 0.29 -7.11
N PRO A 168 -11.00 0.83 -5.98
CA PRO A 168 -12.44 0.78 -5.71
C PRO A 168 -13.34 1.35 -6.82
N GLN A 169 -12.91 2.42 -7.46
CA GLN A 169 -13.71 3.08 -8.49
C GLN A 169 -13.76 2.32 -9.82
N ARG A 170 -12.85 1.35 -10.04
CA ARG A 170 -12.87 0.54 -11.28
C ARG A 170 -14.17 -0.22 -11.46
N PHE A 171 -14.85 -0.57 -10.36
CA PHE A 171 -16.11 -1.33 -10.40
C PHE A 171 -17.32 -0.52 -10.90
N ALA A 172 -17.16 0.77 -11.15
CA ALA A 172 -18.14 1.60 -11.86
C ALA A 172 -17.92 1.59 -13.38
N MET A 173 -16.78 1.09 -13.87
CA MET A 173 -16.43 1.01 -15.29
C MET A 173 -16.99 -0.29 -15.88
N LYS A 174 -17.41 -0.23 -17.14
CA LYS A 174 -18.07 -1.38 -17.83
C LYS A 174 -17.20 -2.00 -18.90
N THR A 175 -16.24 -1.26 -19.42
CA THR A 175 -15.38 -1.70 -20.53
C THR A 175 -13.90 -1.57 -20.19
N ASP A 176 -13.07 -2.36 -20.86
CA ASP A 176 -11.62 -2.26 -20.75
C ASP A 176 -11.07 -0.87 -21.13
N GLU A 177 -11.76 -0.19 -22.06
CA GLU A 177 -11.40 1.17 -22.49
C GLU A 177 -11.66 2.19 -21.38
N GLU A 178 -12.84 2.14 -20.76
CA GLU A 178 -13.18 2.99 -19.62
C GLU A 178 -12.19 2.78 -18.47
N LEU A 179 -11.81 1.53 -18.19
CA LEU A 179 -10.81 1.19 -17.18
C LEU A 179 -9.43 1.81 -17.50
N ARG A 180 -8.98 1.73 -18.75
CA ARG A 180 -7.69 2.33 -19.17
C ARG A 180 -7.70 3.84 -19.01
N VAL A 181 -8.76 4.52 -19.45
CA VAL A 181 -8.91 5.97 -19.29
C VAL A 181 -8.91 6.34 -17.82
N PHE A 182 -9.72 5.66 -17.01
CA PHE A 182 -9.76 5.89 -15.56
C PHE A 182 -8.40 5.73 -14.88
N LEU A 183 -7.68 4.64 -15.19
CA LEU A 183 -6.36 4.38 -14.58
C LEU A 183 -5.32 5.41 -15.03
N SER A 184 -5.34 5.83 -16.30
CA SER A 184 -4.48 6.89 -16.81
C SER A 184 -4.74 8.22 -16.09
N ASP A 185 -6.00 8.61 -15.93
CA ASP A 185 -6.39 9.83 -15.23
C ASP A 185 -6.03 9.77 -13.74
N LEU A 186 -6.23 8.61 -13.11
CA LEU A 186 -5.83 8.40 -11.72
C LEU A 186 -4.32 8.53 -11.55
N TYR A 187 -3.53 7.91 -12.41
CA TYR A 187 -2.08 8.04 -12.42
C TYR A 187 -1.64 9.49 -12.58
N ASN A 188 -2.18 10.20 -13.59
CA ASN A 188 -1.88 11.60 -13.82
C ASN A 188 -2.23 12.46 -12.58
N SER A 189 -3.36 12.18 -11.93
CA SER A 189 -3.75 12.87 -10.68
C SER A 189 -2.75 12.63 -9.54
N ILE A 190 -2.26 11.39 -9.38
CA ILE A 190 -1.25 11.05 -8.37
C ILE A 190 0.07 11.76 -8.70
N VAL A 191 0.54 11.64 -9.95
CA VAL A 191 1.79 12.27 -10.40
C VAL A 191 1.74 13.78 -10.21
N LEU A 192 0.67 14.44 -10.71
CA LEU A 192 0.56 15.91 -10.67
C LEU A 192 0.38 16.46 -9.25
N LYS A 193 -0.57 15.90 -8.47
CA LYS A 193 -0.90 16.44 -7.14
C LYS A 193 0.01 15.93 -6.04
N ASP A 194 0.24 14.61 -5.98
CA ASP A 194 0.91 14.01 -4.84
C ASP A 194 2.43 13.96 -4.99
N ILE A 195 2.96 14.12 -6.20
CA ILE A 195 4.40 14.14 -6.45
C ILE A 195 4.87 15.50 -6.96
N ILE A 196 4.47 15.93 -8.15
CA ILE A 196 5.03 17.12 -8.81
C ILE A 196 4.79 18.39 -7.99
N SER A 197 3.54 18.68 -7.62
CA SER A 197 3.20 19.88 -6.86
C SER A 197 3.84 19.91 -5.49
N ARG A 198 3.90 18.74 -4.81
CA ARG A 198 4.41 18.63 -3.45
C ARG A 198 5.92 18.74 -3.35
N TYR A 199 6.64 18.12 -4.29
CA TYR A 199 8.10 18.10 -4.30
C TYR A 199 8.70 19.11 -5.26
N LYS A 200 7.86 19.95 -5.91
CA LYS A 200 8.25 20.99 -6.88
C LYS A 200 9.15 20.42 -7.98
N ILE A 201 8.78 19.25 -8.52
CA ILE A 201 9.54 18.53 -9.54
C ILE A 201 9.53 19.34 -10.86
N GLN A 202 10.73 19.63 -11.38
CA GLN A 202 10.89 20.35 -12.66
C GLN A 202 10.95 19.38 -13.85
N ASN A 203 11.61 18.25 -13.71
CA ASN A 203 11.74 17.27 -14.80
C ASN A 203 10.68 16.17 -14.71
N ILE A 204 9.50 16.49 -15.23
CA ILE A 204 8.32 15.61 -15.23
C ILE A 204 8.55 14.39 -16.14
N ASP A 205 9.21 14.57 -17.29
CA ASP A 205 9.50 13.47 -18.22
C ASP A 205 10.37 12.41 -17.57
N LEU A 206 11.39 12.82 -16.82
CA LEU A 206 12.26 11.89 -16.08
C LEU A 206 11.48 11.11 -15.02
N LEU A 207 10.58 11.77 -14.26
CA LEU A 207 9.73 11.11 -13.27
C LEU A 207 8.85 10.03 -13.93
N ASN A 208 8.20 10.37 -15.05
CA ASN A 208 7.35 9.44 -15.78
C ASN A 208 8.16 8.23 -16.32
N ARG A 209 9.36 8.44 -16.85
CA ARG A 209 10.23 7.35 -17.32
C ARG A 209 10.68 6.42 -16.21
N ILE A 210 11.01 6.97 -15.03
CA ILE A 210 11.35 6.17 -13.85
C ILE A 210 10.15 5.32 -13.45
N PHE A 211 8.95 5.91 -13.38
CA PHE A 211 7.74 5.17 -13.02
C PHE A 211 7.38 4.10 -14.06
N GLU A 212 7.44 4.44 -15.35
CA GLU A 212 7.26 3.49 -16.45
C GLU A 212 8.19 2.29 -16.29
N TYR A 213 9.50 2.53 -16.12
CA TYR A 213 10.48 1.47 -15.91
C TYR A 213 10.12 0.58 -14.72
N LEU A 214 9.74 1.16 -13.58
CA LEU A 214 9.38 0.41 -12.38
C LEU A 214 8.09 -0.38 -12.54
N SER A 215 7.10 0.17 -13.22
CA SER A 215 5.81 -0.49 -13.43
C SER A 215 5.89 -1.69 -14.40
N VAL A 216 6.77 -1.59 -15.39
CA VAL A 216 7.03 -2.70 -16.35
C VAL A 216 7.94 -3.77 -15.75
N ASN A 217 8.86 -3.39 -14.87
CA ASN A 217 9.81 -4.28 -14.19
C ASN A 217 9.45 -4.52 -12.71
N MET A 218 8.16 -4.49 -12.37
CA MET A 218 7.72 -4.81 -11.02
C MET A 218 8.17 -6.22 -10.62
N SER A 219 8.41 -6.43 -9.33
CA SER A 219 8.91 -7.71 -8.79
C SER A 219 10.35 -8.08 -9.20
N GLN A 220 11.03 -7.27 -10.02
CA GLN A 220 12.42 -7.50 -10.39
C GLN A 220 13.36 -6.80 -9.41
N LEU A 221 14.57 -7.36 -9.26
CA LEU A 221 15.63 -6.73 -8.49
C LEU A 221 16.02 -5.38 -9.10
N PHE A 222 15.89 -4.33 -8.31
CA PHE A 222 16.19 -2.98 -8.71
C PHE A 222 17.68 -2.68 -8.61
N SER A 223 18.25 -2.21 -9.71
CA SER A 223 19.61 -1.66 -9.72
C SER A 223 19.57 -0.20 -10.18
N GLY A 224 19.90 0.73 -9.28
CA GLY A 224 20.00 2.15 -9.65
C GLY A 224 20.95 2.40 -10.82
N THR A 225 22.03 1.60 -10.93
CA THR A 225 22.95 1.67 -12.09
C THR A 225 22.28 1.23 -13.38
N ASN A 226 21.50 0.15 -13.35
CA ASN A 226 20.80 -0.34 -14.54
C ASN A 226 19.76 0.69 -15.03
N ILE A 227 19.04 1.34 -14.14
CA ILE A 227 18.08 2.40 -14.53
C ILE A 227 18.78 3.62 -15.08
N VAL A 228 19.86 4.07 -14.46
CA VAL A 228 20.64 5.20 -15.00
C VAL A 228 21.14 4.87 -16.41
N ASN A 229 21.66 3.65 -16.64
CA ASN A 229 22.10 3.20 -17.95
C ASN A 229 20.93 3.11 -18.96
N TYR A 230 19.77 2.60 -18.54
CA TYR A 230 18.57 2.59 -19.35
C TYR A 230 18.14 4.01 -19.74
N LEU A 231 18.04 4.94 -18.80
CA LEU A 231 17.68 6.32 -19.07
C LEU A 231 18.69 6.99 -20.01
N LYS A 232 19.98 6.73 -19.83
CA LYS A 232 21.05 7.23 -20.69
C LYS A 232 20.93 6.68 -22.12
N SER A 233 20.57 5.41 -22.29
CA SER A 233 20.32 4.82 -23.62
C SER A 233 19.12 5.48 -24.33
N GLN A 234 18.20 6.08 -23.57
CA GLN A 234 17.06 6.86 -24.08
C GLN A 234 17.39 8.36 -24.25
N GLY A 235 18.68 8.73 -24.20
CA GLY A 235 19.12 10.12 -24.31
C GLY A 235 18.77 11.00 -23.10
N ARG A 236 18.55 10.40 -21.93
CA ARG A 236 18.25 11.09 -20.67
C ARG A 236 19.39 10.94 -19.69
N ASP A 237 19.96 12.03 -19.25
CA ASP A 237 20.94 12.01 -18.17
C ASP A 237 20.22 12.09 -16.83
N CYS A 238 20.55 11.18 -15.91
CA CYS A 238 19.96 11.10 -14.59
C CYS A 238 21.06 10.80 -13.56
N PRO A 239 21.47 11.80 -12.78
CA PRO A 239 22.35 11.55 -11.63
C PRO A 239 21.71 10.55 -10.66
N LYS A 240 22.53 9.66 -10.08
CA LYS A 240 22.01 8.63 -9.14
C LYS A 240 21.25 9.24 -7.97
N GLU A 241 21.70 10.37 -7.46
CA GLU A 241 21.01 11.09 -6.38
C GLU A 241 19.60 11.52 -6.78
N SER A 242 19.43 12.09 -7.98
CA SER A 242 18.13 12.48 -8.51
C SER A 242 17.22 11.25 -8.68
N LEU A 243 17.75 10.12 -9.15
CA LEU A 243 17.00 8.87 -9.25
C LEU A 243 16.45 8.44 -7.87
N TYR A 244 17.32 8.38 -6.84
CA TYR A 244 16.88 7.97 -5.51
C TYR A 244 15.89 8.96 -4.86
N ASN A 245 16.03 10.26 -5.13
CA ASN A 245 15.05 11.26 -4.71
C ASN A 245 13.68 11.00 -5.36
N TYR A 246 13.64 10.76 -6.68
CA TYR A 246 12.38 10.45 -7.37
C TYR A 246 11.76 9.13 -6.90
N LEU A 247 12.57 8.11 -6.66
CA LEU A 247 12.10 6.85 -6.05
C LEU A 247 11.45 7.10 -4.69
N SER A 248 12.10 7.90 -3.84
CA SER A 248 11.54 8.29 -2.54
C SER A 248 10.20 9.01 -2.69
N PHE A 249 10.07 9.92 -3.64
CA PHE A 249 8.81 10.65 -3.88
C PHE A 249 7.69 9.73 -4.36
N ILE A 250 8.01 8.79 -5.26
CA ILE A 250 7.04 7.79 -5.76
C ILE A 250 6.59 6.86 -4.61
N VAL A 251 7.52 6.36 -3.78
CA VAL A 251 7.19 5.52 -2.61
C VAL A 251 6.35 6.30 -1.60
N ASN A 252 6.69 7.56 -1.35
CA ASN A 252 5.94 8.43 -0.44
C ASN A 252 4.52 8.73 -0.93
N SER A 253 4.27 8.73 -2.24
CA SER A 253 2.90 8.85 -2.79
C SER A 253 2.05 7.60 -2.59
N CYS A 254 2.59 6.56 -1.96
CA CYS A 254 1.96 5.27 -1.72
C CYS A 254 1.61 4.46 -3.00
N VAL A 255 2.03 4.89 -4.19
CA VAL A 255 1.78 4.15 -5.44
C VAL A 255 2.73 2.98 -5.62
N LEU A 256 3.90 3.05 -4.99
CA LEU A 256 4.88 1.95 -4.91
C LEU A 256 5.17 1.57 -3.45
N ASN A 257 5.43 0.30 -3.26
CA ASN A 257 5.97 -0.28 -2.05
C ASN A 257 7.40 -0.74 -2.30
N LYS A 258 8.26 -0.58 -1.32
CA LYS A 258 9.64 -1.03 -1.36
C LYS A 258 9.82 -2.21 -0.42
N ALA A 259 10.35 -3.33 -0.94
CA ALA A 259 10.73 -4.50 -0.16
C ALA A 259 12.26 -4.58 -0.04
N PRO A 260 12.82 -4.47 1.16
CA PRO A 260 14.25 -4.58 1.39
C PRO A 260 14.70 -6.03 1.27
N ARG A 261 15.96 -6.24 0.89
CA ARG A 261 16.58 -7.57 0.87
C ARG A 261 17.13 -7.95 2.24
N TYR A 262 17.07 -9.24 2.53
CA TYR A 262 17.58 -9.83 3.76
C TYR A 262 18.43 -11.06 3.46
N ASP A 263 19.70 -11.02 3.87
CA ASP A 263 20.59 -12.17 3.81
C ASP A 263 20.19 -13.16 4.91
N ILE A 264 19.60 -14.30 4.50
CA ILE A 264 19.09 -15.31 5.43
C ILE A 264 20.23 -15.96 6.22
N GLN A 265 21.36 -16.22 5.58
CA GLN A 265 22.53 -16.86 6.21
C GLN A 265 23.30 -15.88 7.09
N GLY A 266 23.54 -14.67 6.58
CA GLY A 266 24.24 -13.61 7.30
C GLY A 266 23.37 -12.87 8.33
N LYS A 267 22.06 -13.15 8.39
CA LYS A 267 21.08 -12.55 9.30
C LYS A 267 21.13 -11.02 9.31
N LYS A 268 21.28 -10.39 8.15
CA LYS A 268 21.39 -8.93 8.02
C LYS A 268 20.59 -8.39 6.85
N SER A 269 20.04 -7.17 7.04
CA SER A 269 19.42 -6.44 5.94
C SER A 269 20.47 -5.91 4.97
N LEU A 270 20.14 -5.96 3.68
CA LEU A 270 21.00 -5.46 2.60
C LEU A 270 20.44 -4.11 2.12
N SER A 271 21.34 -3.14 1.92
CA SER A 271 20.96 -1.76 1.55
C SER A 271 20.83 -1.52 0.05
N THR A 272 20.99 -2.56 -0.77
CA THR A 272 20.99 -2.45 -2.24
C THR A 272 20.18 -3.55 -2.88
N LEU A 273 19.73 -3.30 -4.12
CA LEU A 273 18.99 -4.26 -4.93
C LEU A 273 17.64 -4.66 -4.32
N GLU A 274 16.90 -3.69 -3.74
CA GLU A 274 15.54 -3.91 -3.27
C GLU A 274 14.59 -4.22 -4.45
N LYS A 275 13.43 -4.83 -4.17
CA LYS A 275 12.33 -4.95 -5.13
C LYS A 275 11.29 -3.86 -4.88
N TYR A 276 10.58 -3.47 -5.95
CA TYR A 276 9.47 -2.53 -5.89
C TYR A 276 8.19 -3.20 -6.37
N TYR A 277 7.11 -2.98 -5.62
CA TYR A 277 5.79 -3.52 -5.89
C TYR A 277 4.78 -2.39 -6.02
N LEU A 278 3.92 -2.48 -7.01
CA LEU A 278 2.83 -1.53 -7.19
C LEU A 278 1.79 -1.70 -6.06
N ALA A 279 1.25 -0.61 -5.58
CA ALA A 279 0.13 -0.65 -4.63
C ALA A 279 -1.12 -1.31 -5.25
N ASP A 280 -1.22 -1.25 -6.57
CA ASP A 280 -2.23 -1.95 -7.36
C ASP A 280 -1.63 -2.39 -8.70
N VAL A 281 -1.81 -3.66 -9.05
CA VAL A 281 -1.23 -4.23 -10.28
C VAL A 281 -1.74 -3.55 -11.56
N SER A 282 -2.91 -2.92 -11.52
CA SER A 282 -3.49 -2.21 -12.66
C SER A 282 -2.61 -1.08 -13.21
N PHE A 283 -1.76 -0.48 -12.37
CA PHE A 283 -0.85 0.57 -12.83
C PHE A 283 0.19 0.08 -13.85
N SER A 284 0.53 -1.22 -13.87
CA SER A 284 1.38 -1.79 -14.91
C SER A 284 0.73 -1.73 -16.29
N ARG A 285 -0.62 -1.73 -16.34
CA ARG A 285 -1.40 -1.70 -17.57
C ARG A 285 -1.41 -0.34 -18.28
N ILE A 286 -0.99 0.71 -17.59
CA ILE A 286 -0.88 2.05 -18.17
C ILE A 286 0.26 2.10 -19.19
N HIS A 287 1.37 1.42 -18.89
CA HIS A 287 2.60 1.48 -19.68
C HIS A 287 2.88 0.23 -20.49
N SER A 288 2.15 -0.87 -20.27
CA SER A 288 2.33 -2.13 -21.00
C SER A 288 1.00 -2.72 -21.45
N ALA A 289 0.93 -3.06 -22.75
CA ALA A 289 -0.18 -3.85 -23.28
C ALA A 289 -0.06 -5.33 -22.88
N LYS A 290 1.17 -5.83 -22.66
CA LYS A 290 1.43 -7.22 -22.26
C LYS A 290 1.21 -7.38 -20.77
N LEU A 291 0.45 -8.41 -20.38
CA LEU A 291 0.27 -8.81 -18.98
C LEU A 291 1.39 -9.81 -18.62
N ASP A 292 2.22 -9.45 -17.67
CA ASP A 292 3.11 -10.39 -17.00
C ASP A 292 2.38 -11.00 -15.80
N VAL A 293 1.85 -12.21 -16.00
CA VAL A 293 1.07 -12.91 -14.97
C VAL A 293 1.94 -13.24 -13.77
N GLY A 294 3.16 -13.75 -13.98
CA GLY A 294 4.05 -14.12 -12.88
C GLY A 294 4.39 -12.95 -11.97
N ALA A 295 4.86 -11.82 -12.55
CA ALA A 295 5.14 -10.62 -11.78
C ALA A 295 3.88 -10.05 -11.11
N SER A 296 2.71 -10.16 -11.75
CA SER A 296 1.44 -9.72 -11.16
C SER A 296 1.04 -10.57 -9.96
N LEU A 297 1.21 -11.90 -10.03
CA LEU A 297 0.94 -12.81 -8.90
C LEU A 297 1.85 -12.50 -7.72
N GLU A 298 3.15 -12.33 -7.96
CA GLU A 298 4.11 -11.96 -6.91
C GLU A 298 3.71 -10.62 -6.26
N ASN A 299 3.33 -9.62 -7.06
CA ASN A 299 2.85 -8.33 -6.54
C ASN A 299 1.55 -8.45 -5.73
N ILE A 300 0.61 -9.30 -6.16
CA ILE A 300 -0.65 -9.55 -5.44
C ILE A 300 -0.37 -10.20 -4.09
N VAL A 301 0.48 -11.22 -4.04
CA VAL A 301 0.88 -11.87 -2.79
C VAL A 301 1.58 -10.88 -1.85
N TYR A 302 2.47 -10.05 -2.37
CA TYR A 302 3.10 -8.98 -1.60
C TYR A 302 2.06 -8.06 -0.95
N ASN A 303 1.10 -7.55 -1.74
CA ASN A 303 0.06 -6.65 -1.25
C ASN A 303 -0.86 -7.33 -0.22
N GLU A 304 -1.20 -8.60 -0.45
CA GLU A 304 -2.01 -9.39 0.50
C GLU A 304 -1.28 -9.59 1.83
N LEU A 305 0.00 -9.93 1.82
CA LEU A 305 0.82 -10.06 3.04
C LEU A 305 0.88 -8.73 3.82
N LEU A 306 1.01 -7.59 3.13
CA LEU A 306 0.90 -6.27 3.77
C LEU A 306 -0.49 -6.05 4.39
N CYS A 307 -1.56 -6.42 3.65
CA CYS A 307 -2.93 -6.33 4.14
C CYS A 307 -3.15 -7.20 5.39
N ARG A 308 -2.50 -8.36 5.49
CA ARG A 308 -2.50 -9.23 6.68
C ARG A 308 -1.64 -8.70 7.83
N GLY A 309 -0.83 -7.67 7.56
CA GLY A 309 -0.03 -6.96 8.57
C GLY A 309 1.37 -7.52 8.78
N TYR A 310 1.91 -8.24 7.79
CA TYR A 310 3.30 -8.70 7.81
C TYR A 310 4.27 -7.60 7.38
N GLU A 311 5.42 -7.57 8.00
CA GLU A 311 6.62 -6.96 7.45
C GLU A 311 7.25 -7.90 6.44
N ILE A 312 7.60 -7.41 5.25
CA ILE A 312 8.04 -8.24 4.14
C ILE A 312 9.46 -7.88 3.74
N LYS A 313 10.29 -8.90 3.55
CA LYS A 313 11.65 -8.80 3.03
C LYS A 313 11.85 -9.82 1.91
N ILE A 314 12.75 -9.52 0.99
CA ILE A 314 13.19 -10.47 -0.04
C ILE A 314 14.32 -11.29 0.55
N GLY A 315 14.17 -12.60 0.57
CA GLY A 315 15.16 -13.51 1.15
C GLY A 315 16.28 -13.80 0.16
N ILE A 316 17.54 -13.53 0.54
CA ILE A 316 18.70 -13.81 -0.30
C ILE A 316 19.49 -14.95 0.31
N LEU A 317 19.83 -15.90 -0.53
CA LEU A 317 20.71 -17.02 -0.28
C LEU A 317 21.88 -16.97 -1.27
N LYS A 318 22.94 -17.75 -1.06
CA LYS A 318 24.14 -17.73 -1.92
C LYS A 318 23.81 -17.97 -3.40
N ASN A 319 22.90 -18.90 -3.70
CA ASN A 319 22.57 -19.32 -5.06
C ASN A 319 21.04 -19.31 -5.34
N ALA A 320 20.24 -18.71 -4.45
CA ALA A 320 18.79 -18.68 -4.60
C ALA A 320 18.20 -17.41 -3.97
N GLU A 321 16.98 -17.12 -4.35
CA GLU A 321 16.16 -16.05 -3.77
C GLU A 321 14.90 -16.69 -3.20
N ILE A 322 14.41 -16.19 -2.07
CA ILE A 322 13.08 -16.45 -1.54
C ILE A 322 12.27 -15.18 -1.77
N ASP A 323 11.17 -15.28 -2.50
CA ASP A 323 10.39 -14.12 -2.88
C ASP A 323 9.97 -13.30 -1.68
N PHE A 324 9.45 -13.97 -0.62
CA PHE A 324 9.08 -13.25 0.59
C PHE A 324 9.46 -13.97 1.87
N ILE A 325 10.02 -13.21 2.79
CA ILE A 325 10.07 -13.49 4.22
C ILE A 325 9.03 -12.55 4.84
N ALA A 326 7.93 -13.11 5.33
CA ALA A 326 6.85 -12.40 5.98
C ALA A 326 6.95 -12.58 7.49
N GLN A 327 7.03 -11.48 8.25
CA GLN A 327 7.18 -11.49 9.71
C GLN A 327 6.11 -10.64 10.38
N LYS A 328 5.47 -11.20 11.43
CA LYS A 328 4.47 -10.49 12.24
C LYS A 328 4.62 -10.93 13.70
N GLY A 329 5.19 -10.08 14.53
CA GLY A 329 5.61 -10.46 15.88
C GLY A 329 6.60 -11.62 15.83
N ASP A 330 6.28 -12.73 16.51
CA ASP A 330 7.10 -13.95 16.54
C ASP A 330 6.84 -14.90 15.36
N GLU A 331 5.78 -14.64 14.60
CA GLU A 331 5.44 -15.42 13.40
C GLU A 331 6.36 -15.06 12.25
N LYS A 332 6.92 -16.07 11.60
CA LYS A 332 7.75 -15.91 10.40
C LYS A 332 7.39 -16.98 9.39
N LEU A 333 7.12 -16.56 8.17
CA LEU A 333 6.71 -17.39 7.05
C LEU A 333 7.59 -17.11 5.84
N TYR A 334 7.77 -18.13 4.99
CA TYR A 334 8.48 -18.01 3.72
C TYR A 334 7.55 -18.30 2.56
N PHE A 335 7.63 -17.51 1.48
CA PHE A 335 6.82 -17.71 0.29
C PHE A 335 7.67 -17.67 -0.98
N GLN A 336 7.38 -18.60 -1.87
CA GLN A 336 7.72 -18.57 -3.30
C GLN A 336 6.42 -18.47 -4.09
N VAL A 337 6.45 -17.70 -5.18
CA VAL A 337 5.26 -17.45 -6.01
C VAL A 337 5.59 -17.70 -7.46
N CYS A 338 4.85 -18.61 -8.10
CA CYS A 338 4.98 -18.87 -9.51
C CYS A 338 3.61 -18.98 -10.20
N TYR A 339 3.60 -18.91 -11.53
CA TYR A 339 2.34 -19.05 -12.26
C TYR A 339 1.87 -20.49 -12.24
N LEU A 340 2.69 -21.42 -12.76
CA LEU A 340 2.40 -22.85 -12.80
C LEU A 340 3.68 -23.67 -12.55
N LEU A 341 3.52 -24.80 -11.88
CA LEU A 341 4.54 -25.81 -11.66
C LEU A 341 4.56 -26.84 -12.80
N ALA A 342 4.55 -26.33 -14.05
CA ALA A 342 4.31 -27.10 -15.26
C ALA A 342 5.47 -28.03 -15.66
N THR A 343 6.67 -27.80 -15.16
CA THR A 343 7.87 -28.61 -15.48
C THR A 343 8.64 -28.97 -14.22
N ASP A 344 9.36 -30.09 -14.26
CA ASP A 344 10.24 -30.53 -13.16
C ASP A 344 11.31 -29.47 -12.84
N GLU A 345 11.79 -28.72 -13.84
CA GLU A 345 12.74 -27.63 -13.64
C GLU A 345 12.14 -26.49 -12.82
N THR A 346 10.88 -26.11 -13.12
CA THR A 346 10.16 -25.10 -12.33
C THR A 346 9.93 -25.60 -10.90
N VAL A 347 9.48 -26.84 -10.75
CA VAL A 347 9.30 -27.45 -9.43
C VAL A 347 10.60 -27.44 -8.63
N GLN A 348 11.71 -27.88 -9.24
CA GLN A 348 13.01 -27.87 -8.57
C GLN A 348 13.49 -26.45 -8.22
N ARG A 349 13.24 -25.48 -9.06
CA ARG A 349 13.59 -24.09 -8.80
C ARG A 349 12.83 -23.55 -7.58
N GLU A 350 11.50 -23.69 -7.55
CA GLU A 350 10.67 -23.12 -6.50
C GLU A 350 10.86 -23.82 -5.15
N PHE A 351 10.79 -25.16 -5.14
CA PHE A 351 10.99 -25.93 -3.92
C PHE A 351 12.46 -25.99 -3.49
N GLY A 352 13.37 -26.08 -4.46
CA GLY A 352 14.82 -26.13 -4.22
C GLY A 352 15.38 -24.83 -3.63
N ALA A 353 14.72 -23.69 -3.82
CA ALA A 353 15.08 -22.44 -3.18
C ALA A 353 15.19 -22.56 -1.65
N TYR A 354 14.37 -23.41 -1.05
CA TYR A 354 14.35 -23.65 0.40
C TYR A 354 15.44 -24.56 0.93
N SER A 355 16.17 -25.28 0.08
CA SER A 355 17.20 -26.27 0.49
C SER A 355 18.27 -25.71 1.43
N SER A 356 18.58 -24.41 1.30
CA SER A 356 19.57 -23.73 2.14
C SER A 356 18.96 -22.99 3.34
N VAL A 357 17.64 -23.03 3.53
CA VAL A 357 16.94 -22.46 4.69
C VAL A 357 16.88 -23.50 5.79
N LYS A 358 17.69 -23.31 6.83
CA LYS A 358 17.90 -24.32 7.90
C LYS A 358 16.95 -24.19 9.11
N ASP A 359 16.09 -23.17 9.10
CA ASP A 359 15.10 -22.99 10.17
C ASP A 359 13.80 -23.78 9.91
N ASN A 360 12.99 -23.94 10.96
CA ASN A 360 11.76 -24.74 10.93
C ASN A 360 10.50 -23.88 10.71
N TYR A 361 10.63 -22.62 10.29
CA TYR A 361 9.46 -21.81 9.97
C TYR A 361 8.72 -22.34 8.73
N PRO A 362 7.39 -22.20 8.68
CA PRO A 362 6.61 -22.66 7.55
C PRO A 362 7.08 -22.08 6.21
N LYS A 363 7.09 -22.90 5.19
CA LYS A 363 7.52 -22.59 3.84
C LYS A 363 6.38 -22.91 2.87
N TYR A 364 6.04 -21.94 2.04
CA TYR A 364 4.94 -22.04 1.08
C TYR A 364 5.42 -21.84 -0.34
N VAL A 365 4.87 -22.63 -1.26
CA VAL A 365 4.90 -22.36 -2.70
C VAL A 365 3.47 -22.06 -3.13
N LEU A 366 3.22 -20.88 -3.67
CA LEU A 366 1.92 -20.45 -4.16
C LEU A 366 1.92 -20.48 -5.69
N SER A 367 0.93 -21.15 -6.30
CA SER A 367 0.75 -21.17 -7.75
C SER A 367 -0.72 -21.24 -8.15
N MET A 368 -1.00 -21.23 -9.45
CA MET A 368 -2.34 -21.44 -9.99
C MET A 368 -2.72 -22.91 -10.11
N ASP A 369 -1.81 -23.85 -9.82
CA ASP A 369 -2.09 -25.27 -9.91
C ASP A 369 -3.15 -25.70 -8.91
N LYS A 370 -4.03 -26.61 -9.34
CA LYS A 370 -5.11 -27.19 -8.53
C LYS A 370 -4.69 -28.48 -7.81
N PHE A 371 -3.58 -29.09 -8.24
CA PHE A 371 -3.02 -30.27 -7.61
C PHE A 371 -2.07 -29.87 -6.49
N ASP A 372 -2.04 -30.65 -5.43
CA ASP A 372 -1.10 -30.45 -4.33
C ASP A 372 0.29 -30.98 -4.70
N PHE A 373 1.27 -30.10 -4.71
CA PHE A 373 2.68 -30.40 -4.95
C PHE A 373 3.51 -30.42 -3.66
N SER A 374 2.89 -30.35 -2.47
CA SER A 374 3.58 -30.32 -1.19
C SER A 374 4.59 -31.44 -1.05
N ARG A 375 5.79 -31.11 -0.59
CA ARG A 375 6.90 -32.05 -0.41
C ARG A 375 7.93 -31.55 0.58
N ASP A 376 8.66 -32.45 1.21
CA ASP A 376 9.81 -32.13 2.07
C ASP A 376 9.51 -31.08 3.16
N GLY A 377 8.28 -31.08 3.69
CA GLY A 377 7.82 -30.08 4.69
C GLY A 377 7.53 -28.70 4.11
N ILE A 378 7.54 -28.52 2.78
CA ILE A 378 7.15 -27.32 2.08
C ILE A 378 5.70 -27.50 1.61
N ILE A 379 4.84 -26.54 1.94
CA ILE A 379 3.41 -26.57 1.65
C ILE A 379 3.14 -25.86 0.33
N HIS A 380 2.52 -26.58 -0.60
CA HIS A 380 1.98 -25.95 -1.81
C HIS A 380 0.52 -25.55 -1.57
N LYS A 381 0.12 -24.36 -2.07
CA LYS A 381 -1.27 -23.93 -2.08
C LYS A 381 -1.63 -23.27 -3.41
N ASN A 382 -2.88 -23.50 -3.84
CA ASN A 382 -3.45 -22.70 -4.90
C ASN A 382 -3.59 -21.24 -4.42
N ILE A 383 -3.13 -20.28 -5.23
CA ILE A 383 -3.08 -18.86 -4.85
C ILE A 383 -4.48 -18.28 -4.60
N ILE A 384 -5.50 -18.71 -5.36
CA ILE A 384 -6.88 -18.24 -5.19
C ILE A 384 -7.41 -18.69 -3.82
N GLU A 385 -7.19 -19.96 -3.47
CA GLU A 385 -7.60 -20.51 -2.18
C GLU A 385 -6.89 -19.81 -1.03
N TRP A 386 -5.56 -19.59 -1.16
CA TRP A 386 -4.77 -18.89 -0.15
C TRP A 386 -5.25 -17.43 0.06
N LEU A 387 -5.65 -16.72 -1.02
CA LEU A 387 -6.17 -15.35 -0.90
C LEU A 387 -7.54 -15.29 -0.20
N MET A 388 -8.28 -16.41 -0.18
CA MET A 388 -9.59 -16.52 0.50
C MET A 388 -9.47 -16.94 1.97
N GLU A 389 -8.30 -17.43 2.42
CA GLU A 389 -8.03 -17.74 3.83
C GLU A 389 -8.04 -16.45 4.69
N GLU A 390 -8.35 -16.60 6.01
CA GLU A 390 -8.32 -15.50 6.99
C GLU A 390 -6.93 -15.27 7.61
#